data_16b10dba60ea9e7e0f9e81f4c2761966
#
_entry.id   16b10dba60ea9e7e0f9e81f4c2761966
#
_cell.length_a   1.000
_cell.length_b   1.000
_cell.length_c   1.000
_cell.angle_alpha   90.00
_cell.angle_beta   90.00
_cell.angle_gamma   90.00
#
_symmetry.space_group_name_H-M   'P 1'
#
loop_
_entity.id
_entity.type
_entity.pdbx_description
1 polymer ?
#
loop_
_entity_poly.entity_id
_entity_poly.type
_entity_poly.pdbx_seq_one_letter_code
_entity_poly.pdbx_strand_id
1 'polypeptide(L)'
;IITIGPGSYTALRVGASFIAGLNQSMGLPVSVISSETIYEKLYNRNRQIGIYFESSNNQKFFSYKKGSHFFHEKVENINYDLPKLISYVFYNHNLPKFIDKKINSEVFSIKQIVLKNFHFLEFKKNLIIKPIYISNNNILN
;
A
#
# COMPACT_ATOMS: atom_id res chain seq x y z
N ILE A 1 -10.54 8.39 -7.20
CA ILE A 1 -9.62 7.30 -6.82
C ILE A 1 -9.26 7.49 -5.36
N ILE A 2 -9.27 6.40 -4.59
CA ILE A 2 -8.87 6.40 -3.19
C ILE A 2 -7.87 5.28 -2.89
N THR A 3 -6.86 5.57 -2.07
CA THR A 3 -5.99 4.53 -1.50
C THR A 3 -6.61 4.00 -0.21
N ILE A 4 -6.65 2.68 -0.04
CA ILE A 4 -7.28 2.01 1.10
C ILE A 4 -6.28 1.41 2.11
N GLY A 5 -5.03 1.74 2.01
CA GLY A 5 -3.99 1.34 2.96
C GLY A 5 -2.95 0.36 2.43
N PRO A 6 -2.01 0.01 3.29
CA PRO A 6 -1.95 0.35 4.73
C PRO A 6 -1.68 1.85 5.00
N GLY A 7 -2.11 2.34 6.17
CA GLY A 7 -1.93 3.73 6.56
C GLY A 7 -2.57 4.07 7.91
N SER A 8 -2.65 5.36 8.22
CA SER A 8 -3.28 5.83 9.46
C SER A 8 -4.74 5.37 9.55
N TYR A 9 -5.09 4.71 10.63
CA TYR A 9 -6.43 4.19 10.89
C TYR A 9 -7.51 5.27 10.74
N THR A 10 -7.33 6.42 11.38
CA THR A 10 -8.28 7.53 11.33
C THR A 10 -8.38 8.11 9.91
N ALA A 11 -7.24 8.35 9.24
CA ALA A 11 -7.24 8.91 7.89
C ALA A 11 -7.90 7.98 6.87
N LEU A 12 -7.65 6.67 6.97
CA LEU A 12 -8.29 5.68 6.10
C LEU A 12 -9.81 5.62 6.30
N ARG A 13 -10.28 5.67 7.55
CA ARG A 13 -11.73 5.67 7.86
C ARG A 13 -12.42 6.93 7.37
N VAL A 14 -11.86 8.10 7.69
CA VAL A 14 -12.42 9.38 7.26
C VAL A 14 -12.47 9.47 5.73
N GLY A 15 -11.36 9.14 5.07
CA GLY A 15 -11.29 9.13 3.61
C GLY A 15 -12.28 8.16 2.97
N ALA A 16 -12.35 6.91 3.48
CA ALA A 16 -13.27 5.90 2.98
C ALA A 16 -14.73 6.31 3.15
N SER A 17 -15.11 6.84 4.34
CA SER A 17 -16.48 7.29 4.62
C SER A 17 -16.88 8.48 3.75
N PHE A 18 -15.98 9.45 3.58
CA PHE A 18 -16.22 10.61 2.72
C PHE A 18 -16.43 10.21 1.26
N ILE A 19 -15.53 9.40 0.71
CA ILE A 19 -15.64 8.94 -0.67
C ILE A 19 -16.84 8.01 -0.88
N ALA A 20 -17.16 7.15 0.10
CA ALA A 20 -18.36 6.31 0.04
C ALA A 20 -19.65 7.18 0.02
N GLY A 21 -19.69 8.24 0.82
CA GLY A 21 -20.78 9.21 0.79
C GLY A 21 -20.96 9.87 -0.58
N LEU A 22 -19.89 10.34 -1.19
CA LEU A 22 -19.92 10.91 -2.55
C LEU A 22 -20.33 9.86 -3.61
N ASN A 23 -19.82 8.66 -3.51
CA ASN A 23 -20.16 7.56 -4.42
C ASN A 23 -21.65 7.21 -4.37
N GLN A 24 -22.23 7.14 -3.16
CA GLN A 24 -23.63 6.80 -2.95
C GLN A 24 -24.57 7.96 -3.26
N SER A 25 -24.29 9.18 -2.77
CA SER A 25 -25.20 10.31 -2.91
C SER A 25 -25.19 10.91 -4.31
N MET A 26 -24.03 10.99 -4.95
CA MET A 26 -23.84 11.63 -6.26
C MET A 26 -23.69 10.62 -7.40
N GLY A 27 -23.65 9.33 -7.12
CA GLY A 27 -23.41 8.29 -8.12
C GLY A 27 -22.03 8.39 -8.78
N LEU A 28 -21.07 9.06 -8.14
CA LEU A 28 -19.72 9.23 -8.69
C LEU A 28 -19.00 7.89 -8.70
N PRO A 29 -18.49 7.43 -9.85
CA PRO A 29 -17.75 6.18 -9.90
C PRO A 29 -16.40 6.32 -9.17
N VAL A 30 -16.06 5.32 -8.35
CA VAL A 30 -14.84 5.29 -7.53
C VAL A 30 -13.99 4.09 -7.87
N SER A 31 -12.67 4.28 -7.93
CA SER A 31 -11.68 3.22 -7.99
C SER A 31 -10.86 3.21 -6.71
N VAL A 32 -10.60 2.02 -6.17
CA VAL A 32 -9.78 1.82 -4.98
C VAL A 32 -8.41 1.25 -5.34
N ILE A 33 -7.39 1.71 -4.62
CA ILE A 33 -6.00 1.25 -4.77
C ILE A 33 -5.51 0.77 -3.41
N SER A 34 -5.12 -0.51 -3.35
CA SER A 34 -4.45 -1.11 -2.19
C SER A 34 -2.94 -1.19 -2.42
N SER A 35 -2.19 -1.50 -1.35
CA SER A 35 -0.78 -1.85 -1.49
C SER A 35 -0.57 -3.09 -2.36
N GLU A 36 -1.52 -4.03 -2.39
CA GLU A 36 -1.48 -5.18 -3.29
C GLU A 36 -1.58 -4.73 -4.76
N THR A 37 -2.51 -3.81 -5.07
CA THR A 37 -2.61 -3.20 -6.40
C THR A 37 -1.30 -2.51 -6.81
N ILE A 38 -0.68 -1.77 -5.88
CA ILE A 38 0.60 -1.10 -6.12
C ILE A 38 1.71 -2.14 -6.35
N TYR A 39 1.74 -3.21 -5.53
CA TYR A 39 2.68 -4.30 -5.67
C TYR A 39 2.63 -4.91 -7.07
N GLU A 40 1.44 -5.25 -7.56
CA GLU A 40 1.25 -5.83 -8.88
C GLU A 40 1.75 -4.92 -10.02
N LYS A 41 1.64 -3.60 -9.84
CA LYS A 41 2.12 -2.62 -10.84
C LYS A 41 3.62 -2.39 -10.79
N LEU A 42 4.27 -2.64 -9.66
CA LEU A 42 5.71 -2.56 -9.47
C LEU A 42 6.41 -3.91 -9.68
N TYR A 43 5.64 -5.02 -9.59
CA TYR A 43 6.19 -6.36 -9.64
C TYR A 43 6.82 -6.68 -11.00
N ASN A 44 8.04 -7.19 -10.94
CA ASN A 44 8.73 -7.80 -12.08
C ASN A 44 8.99 -9.26 -11.72
N ARG A 45 8.60 -10.21 -12.60
CA ARG A 45 8.65 -11.67 -12.36
C ARG A 45 10.01 -12.21 -11.89
N ASN A 46 11.08 -11.48 -12.12
CA ASN A 46 12.44 -11.88 -11.75
C ASN A 46 12.90 -11.38 -10.38
N ARG A 47 12.03 -10.69 -9.61
CA ARG A 47 12.42 -10.08 -8.34
C ARG A 47 11.35 -10.28 -7.28
N GLN A 48 11.76 -10.64 -6.09
CA GLN A 48 10.90 -10.60 -4.91
C GLN A 48 10.96 -9.18 -4.32
N ILE A 49 9.89 -8.46 -4.49
CA ILE A 49 9.81 -7.05 -4.07
C ILE A 49 9.11 -6.89 -2.73
N GLY A 50 9.52 -5.87 -1.99
CA GLY A 50 8.82 -5.34 -0.85
C GLY A 50 8.47 -3.88 -1.07
N ILE A 51 7.40 -3.41 -0.45
CA ILE A 51 6.98 -2.01 -0.51
C ILE A 51 7.01 -1.43 0.89
N TYR A 52 7.82 -0.41 1.09
CA TYR A 52 7.88 0.36 2.31
C TYR A 52 7.07 1.64 2.17
N PHE A 53 6.13 1.84 3.08
CA PHE A 53 5.31 3.03 3.17
C PHE A 53 5.59 3.79 4.46
N GLU A 54 5.82 5.09 4.32
CA GLU A 54 5.80 6.03 5.42
C GLU A 54 4.61 6.98 5.24
N SER A 55 3.71 7.02 6.22
CA SER A 55 2.55 7.89 6.21
C SER A 55 2.87 9.28 6.78
N SER A 56 2.01 10.26 6.54
CA SER A 56 2.19 11.65 6.99
C SER A 56 2.31 11.81 8.51
N ASN A 57 1.83 10.85 9.29
CA ASN A 57 1.96 10.81 10.75
C ASN A 57 3.09 9.89 11.22
N ASN A 58 4.10 9.67 10.39
CA ASN A 58 5.30 8.86 10.65
C ASN A 58 5.02 7.38 10.97
N GLN A 59 3.84 6.87 10.69
CA GLN A 59 3.60 5.44 10.75
C GLN A 59 4.25 4.76 9.55
N LYS A 60 4.91 3.63 9.80
CA LYS A 60 5.72 2.91 8.82
C LYS A 60 5.17 1.52 8.62
N PHE A 61 5.06 1.11 7.38
CA PHE A 61 4.50 -0.17 6.99
C PHE A 61 5.38 -0.84 5.95
N PHE A 62 5.49 -2.15 6.02
CA PHE A 62 6.15 -2.96 5.01
C PHE A 62 5.17 -3.99 4.46
N SER A 63 5.08 -4.07 3.14
CA SER A 63 4.14 -4.96 2.46
C SER A 63 4.88 -5.81 1.44
N TYR A 64 4.61 -7.12 1.41
CA TYR A 64 5.24 -8.06 0.50
C TYR A 64 4.36 -9.27 0.23
N LYS A 65 4.70 -10.03 -0.81
CA LYS A 65 4.00 -11.28 -1.16
C LYS A 65 4.90 -12.48 -0.89
N LYS A 66 4.33 -13.52 -0.27
CA LYS A 66 4.97 -14.81 -0.07
C LYS A 66 4.03 -15.92 -0.52
N GLY A 67 4.36 -16.58 -1.63
CA GLY A 67 3.43 -17.48 -2.30
C GLY A 67 2.20 -16.74 -2.81
N SER A 68 1.02 -17.22 -2.48
CA SER A 68 -0.27 -16.58 -2.81
C SER A 68 -0.71 -15.50 -1.80
N HIS A 69 -0.06 -15.38 -0.66
CA HIS A 69 -0.48 -14.51 0.43
C HIS A 69 0.26 -13.17 0.39
N PHE A 70 -0.49 -12.11 0.66
CA PHE A 70 0.02 -10.75 0.78
C PHE A 70 0.10 -10.37 2.26
N PHE A 71 1.27 -9.89 2.67
CA PHE A 71 1.57 -9.53 4.05
C PHE A 71 1.70 -8.04 4.20
N HIS A 72 1.19 -7.53 5.32
CA HIS A 72 1.35 -6.15 5.75
C HIS A 72 1.86 -6.14 7.19
N GLU A 73 2.96 -5.48 7.43
CA GLU A 73 3.59 -5.38 8.74
C GLU A 73 3.80 -3.93 9.12
N LYS A 74 3.54 -3.59 10.38
CA LYS A 74 3.88 -2.29 10.93
C LYS A 74 5.34 -2.31 11.35
N VAL A 75 6.12 -1.36 10.88
CA VAL A 75 7.54 -1.24 11.20
C VAL A 75 7.69 -0.28 12.39
N GLU A 76 7.84 -0.83 13.59
CA GLU A 76 7.96 -0.04 14.82
C GLU A 76 9.41 0.27 15.18
N ASN A 77 10.34 -0.62 14.84
CA ASN A 77 11.74 -0.55 15.22
C ASN A 77 12.67 -0.24 14.06
N ILE A 78 13.79 0.43 14.37
CA ILE A 78 14.91 0.66 13.44
C ILE A 78 15.57 -0.67 13.03
N ASN A 79 15.47 -1.70 13.89
CA ASN A 79 16.03 -3.05 13.67
C ASN A 79 14.98 -4.00 13.12
N TYR A 80 14.13 -3.55 12.20
CA TYR A 80 13.18 -4.42 11.52
C TYR A 80 13.92 -5.44 10.65
N ASP A 81 13.65 -6.73 10.89
CA ASP A 81 14.21 -7.82 10.11
C ASP A 81 13.47 -7.98 8.79
N LEU A 82 14.13 -7.56 7.72
CA LEU A 82 13.58 -7.70 6.38
C LEU A 82 13.41 -9.19 6.03
N PRO A 83 12.24 -9.63 5.52
CA PRO A 83 12.07 -11.00 5.08
C PRO A 83 13.15 -11.42 4.07
N LYS A 84 13.86 -12.52 4.33
CA LYS A 84 15.03 -13.01 3.54
C LYS A 84 14.73 -13.19 2.05
N LEU A 85 13.46 -13.37 1.69
CA LEU A 85 13.03 -13.50 0.28
C LEU A 85 13.10 -12.19 -0.51
N ILE A 86 13.14 -11.02 0.18
CA ILE A 86 13.09 -9.71 -0.49
C ILE A 86 14.45 -9.37 -1.09
N SER A 87 14.48 -9.14 -2.39
CA SER A 87 15.68 -8.75 -3.15
C SER A 87 15.64 -7.32 -3.68
N TYR A 88 14.47 -6.67 -3.59
CA TYR A 88 14.26 -5.31 -4.07
C TYR A 88 13.21 -4.58 -3.24
N VAL A 89 13.44 -3.32 -2.90
CA VAL A 89 12.50 -2.53 -2.09
C VAL A 89 12.10 -1.25 -2.79
N PHE A 90 10.79 -1.06 -2.94
CA PHE A 90 10.20 0.22 -3.30
C PHE A 90 9.82 1.00 -2.04
N TYR A 91 10.08 2.31 -2.03
CA TYR A 91 9.75 3.18 -0.91
C TYR A 91 9.17 4.51 -1.37
N ASN A 92 8.27 5.10 -0.58
CA ASN A 92 7.54 6.31 -0.99
C ASN A 92 8.16 7.63 -0.51
N HIS A 93 9.03 7.61 0.46
CA HIS A 93 9.60 8.83 1.06
C HIS A 93 11.11 8.72 1.23
N ASN A 94 11.56 8.18 2.35
CA ASN A 94 12.98 7.97 2.63
C ASN A 94 13.30 6.48 2.68
N LEU A 95 14.47 6.12 2.18
CA LEU A 95 14.96 4.74 2.31
C LEU A 95 15.16 4.42 3.80
N PRO A 96 14.47 3.40 4.35
CA PRO A 96 14.60 3.07 5.76
C PRO A 96 15.98 2.51 6.09
N LYS A 97 16.49 2.87 7.27
CA LYS A 97 17.86 2.51 7.71
C LYS A 97 18.09 0.99 7.87
N PHE A 98 17.03 0.20 8.05
CA PHE A 98 17.13 -1.25 8.17
C PHE A 98 17.36 -1.96 6.83
N ILE A 99 17.25 -1.24 5.71
CA ILE A 99 17.54 -1.81 4.39
C ILE A 99 19.04 -1.81 4.17
N ASP A 100 19.61 -3.02 4.04
CA ASP A 100 21.03 -3.18 3.70
C ASP A 100 21.31 -2.51 2.35
N LYS A 101 22.44 -1.82 2.25
CA LYS A 101 22.91 -1.18 1.00
C LYS A 101 23.10 -2.16 -0.16
N LYS A 102 23.16 -3.45 0.12
CA LYS A 102 23.22 -4.52 -0.89
C LYS A 102 21.87 -4.80 -1.55
N ILE A 103 20.76 -4.37 -0.93
CA ILE A 103 19.42 -4.53 -1.48
C ILE A 103 19.13 -3.36 -2.42
N ASN A 104 18.82 -3.67 -3.67
CA ASN A 104 18.41 -2.66 -4.62
C ASN A 104 17.11 -1.99 -4.15
N SER A 105 17.04 -0.68 -4.28
CA SER A 105 15.88 0.08 -3.84
C SER A 105 15.58 1.24 -4.77
N GLU A 106 14.30 1.59 -4.87
CA GLU A 106 13.81 2.66 -5.74
C GLU A 106 12.66 3.41 -5.07
N VAL A 107 12.65 4.73 -5.25
CA VAL A 107 11.53 5.57 -4.83
C VAL A 107 10.35 5.39 -5.77
N PHE A 108 9.13 5.28 -5.24
CA PHE A 108 7.92 5.26 -6.06
C PHE A 108 6.94 6.36 -5.64
N SER A 109 6.08 6.72 -6.55
CA SER A 109 4.98 7.66 -6.31
C SER A 109 3.65 7.01 -6.70
N ILE A 110 2.71 6.96 -5.76
CA ILE A 110 1.34 6.49 -6.03
C ILE A 110 0.72 7.29 -7.18
N LYS A 111 0.91 8.62 -7.19
CA LYS A 111 0.44 9.48 -8.27
C LYS A 111 0.96 9.03 -9.64
N GLN A 112 2.24 8.72 -9.75
CA GLN A 112 2.84 8.26 -11.01
C GLN A 112 2.32 6.88 -11.42
N ILE A 113 2.15 5.97 -10.46
CA ILE A 113 1.59 4.64 -10.73
C ILE A 113 0.16 4.78 -11.25
N VAL A 114 -0.66 5.62 -10.61
CA VAL A 114 -2.05 5.88 -11.03
C VAL A 114 -2.08 6.46 -12.44
N LEU A 115 -1.30 7.48 -12.72
CA LEU A 115 -1.28 8.13 -14.04
C LEU A 115 -0.82 7.20 -15.16
N LYS A 116 0.22 6.38 -14.91
CA LYS A 116 0.74 5.42 -15.89
C LYS A 116 -0.21 4.25 -16.16
N ASN A 117 -1.04 3.91 -15.17
CA ASN A 117 -1.92 2.74 -15.22
C ASN A 117 -3.40 3.11 -15.17
N PHE A 118 -3.76 4.34 -15.53
CA PHE A 118 -5.13 4.83 -15.41
C PHE A 118 -6.16 3.95 -16.14
N HIS A 119 -5.79 3.43 -17.28
CA HIS A 119 -6.65 2.55 -18.11
C HIS A 119 -6.93 1.17 -17.49
N PHE A 120 -6.18 0.75 -16.46
CA PHE A 120 -6.44 -0.49 -15.72
C PHE A 120 -7.30 -0.27 -14.46
N LEU A 121 -7.65 0.97 -14.14
CA LEU A 121 -8.45 1.26 -12.97
C LEU A 121 -9.92 0.95 -13.22
N GLU A 122 -10.47 0.11 -12.38
CA GLU A 122 -11.91 -0.19 -12.41
C GLU A 122 -12.67 0.85 -11.58
N PHE A 123 -13.55 1.59 -12.24
CA PHE A 123 -14.42 2.55 -11.59
C PHE A 123 -15.80 1.96 -11.36
N LYS A 124 -16.27 1.92 -10.10
CA LYS A 124 -17.55 1.33 -9.72
C LYS A 124 -18.44 2.34 -9.00
N LYS A 125 -19.74 2.30 -9.31
CA LYS A 125 -20.80 2.94 -8.51
C LYS A 125 -21.24 1.98 -7.40
N ASN A 126 -21.72 2.54 -6.28
CA ASN A 126 -22.17 1.77 -5.12
C ASN A 126 -21.10 0.82 -4.54
N LEU A 127 -19.85 1.28 -4.53
CA LEU A 127 -18.72 0.50 -4.04
C LEU A 127 -18.65 0.53 -2.51
N ILE A 128 -18.56 -0.65 -1.89
CA ILE A 128 -18.24 -0.78 -0.48
C ILE A 128 -16.71 -0.64 -0.33
N ILE A 129 -16.27 0.46 0.26
CA ILE A 129 -14.85 0.74 0.48
C ILE A 129 -14.43 0.14 1.82
N LYS A 130 -13.55 -0.86 1.79
CA LYS A 130 -13.01 -1.53 2.98
C LYS A 130 -11.54 -1.16 3.17
N PRO A 131 -11.19 -0.26 4.09
CA PRO A 131 -9.80 0.07 4.37
C PRO A 131 -9.03 -1.12 4.96
N ILE A 132 -7.73 -1.20 4.62
CA ILE A 132 -6.83 -2.21 5.18
C ILE A 132 -6.25 -1.67 6.48
N TYR A 133 -6.60 -2.31 7.58
CA TYR A 133 -6.08 -2.00 8.91
C TYR A 133 -5.00 -3.00 9.30
N ILE A 134 -3.91 -2.49 9.86
CA ILE A 134 -2.87 -3.33 10.45
C ILE A 134 -2.91 -3.07 11.95
N SER A 135 -3.32 -4.08 12.72
CA SER A 135 -3.16 -4.09 14.17
C SER A 135 -1.82 -4.75 14.53
N ASN A 136 -1.33 -4.48 15.75
CA ASN A 136 -0.07 -5.05 16.24
C ASN A 136 -0.10 -6.59 16.37
N ASN A 137 -1.29 -7.20 16.23
CA ASN A 137 -1.51 -8.65 16.32
C ASN A 137 -2.31 -9.13 15.10
N ASN A 138 -1.65 -9.28 13.97
CA ASN A 138 -2.20 -9.86 12.75
C ASN A 138 -3.31 -9.07 12.01
N ILE A 139 -3.34 -9.28 10.70
CA ILE A 139 -4.35 -8.77 9.78
C ILE A 139 -5.74 -9.17 10.28
N LEU A 140 -6.55 -8.20 10.67
CA LEU A 140 -7.99 -8.41 10.78
C LEU A 140 -8.60 -8.23 9.39
N ASN A 141 -8.90 -9.34 8.73
CA ASN A 141 -9.70 -9.37 7.51
C ASN A 141 -11.15 -8.98 7.76
#